data_ed7c33414386a60e10be14418d5fcb56
#
_entry.id   ed7c33414386a60e10be14418d5fcb56
#
_cell.length_a   1.000
_cell.length_b   1.000
_cell.length_c   1.000
_cell.angle_alpha   90.00
_cell.angle_beta   90.00
_cell.angle_gamma   90.00
#
_symmetry.space_group_name_H-M   'P 1'
#
loop_
_entity.id
_entity.type
_entity.pdbx_description
1 polymer ?
#
loop_
_entity_poly.entity_id
_entity_poly.type
_entity_poly.pdbx_seq_one_letter_code
_entity_poly.pdbx_strand_id
1 'polypeptide(L)'
;MDIRQIVMVSSVRDPIVKGLCNLFDFEVAFNDPGVGHFGLENAVIPMGTDFLEVVSPTQNNTTAGRYLNKRDGDGGYMIIIQVDEFEETKKLVIENGIQTVWETDLPEAKAMHLHPKQMGGAILSLDWMNPKESWKWAGSDWKNHITGPIQGIDGVEIQSNEPEVMFSAWSEVLGNPRSDKEELKIYLDHTWIKFISEQDERGAGIYSFLSLIHI
;
A
#
# COMPACT_ATOMS: atom_id res chain seq x y z
N MET A 1 7.00 -1.67 12.91
CA MET A 1 6.06 -1.51 11.76
C MET A 1 6.84 -1.33 10.46
N ASP A 2 6.32 -1.84 9.32
CA ASP A 2 6.95 -1.72 8.00
C ASP A 2 5.93 -1.67 6.87
N ILE A 3 6.33 -1.13 5.71
CA ILE A 3 5.54 -1.28 4.49
C ILE A 3 5.55 -2.75 4.12
N ARG A 4 4.39 -3.36 4.06
CA ARG A 4 4.24 -4.78 3.75
C ARG A 4 3.70 -5.03 2.36
N GLN A 5 2.95 -4.07 1.82
CA GLN A 5 2.34 -4.21 0.50
C GLN A 5 2.14 -2.86 -0.17
N ILE A 6 2.44 -2.81 -1.45
CA ILE A 6 2.08 -1.70 -2.34
C ILE A 6 0.98 -2.19 -3.27
N VAL A 7 -0.10 -1.41 -3.39
CA VAL A 7 -1.19 -1.69 -4.30
C VAL A 7 -1.14 -0.73 -5.48
N MET A 8 -1.10 -1.28 -6.67
CA MET A 8 -1.29 -0.56 -7.93
C MET A 8 -2.73 -0.73 -8.41
N VAL A 9 -3.28 0.27 -9.04
CA VAL A 9 -4.56 0.18 -9.74
C VAL A 9 -4.34 0.28 -11.24
N SER A 10 -5.01 -0.60 -11.99
CA SER A 10 -5.02 -0.58 -13.45
C SER A 10 -6.44 -0.71 -13.98
N SER A 11 -6.69 -0.12 -15.12
CA SER A 11 -7.95 -0.29 -15.85
C SER A 11 -8.15 -1.73 -16.33
N VAL A 12 -7.04 -2.45 -16.60
CA VAL A 12 -7.04 -3.87 -17.01
C VAL A 12 -5.89 -4.59 -16.31
N ARG A 13 -6.21 -5.49 -15.37
CA ARG A 13 -5.25 -6.19 -14.51
C ARG A 13 -4.25 -7.08 -15.25
N ASP A 14 -4.76 -7.98 -16.09
CA ASP A 14 -3.96 -9.11 -16.63
C ASP A 14 -2.75 -8.69 -17.46
N PRO A 15 -2.80 -7.68 -18.33
CA PRO A 15 -1.61 -7.23 -19.06
C PRO A 15 -0.52 -6.70 -18.15
N ILE A 16 -0.88 -5.98 -17.08
CA ILE A 16 0.07 -5.43 -16.11
C ILE A 16 0.72 -6.56 -15.31
N VAL A 17 -0.10 -7.47 -14.77
CA VAL A 17 0.39 -8.65 -14.02
C VAL A 17 1.33 -9.49 -14.88
N LYS A 18 0.94 -9.79 -16.12
CA LYS A 18 1.80 -10.54 -17.06
C LYS A 18 3.11 -9.81 -17.34
N GLY A 19 3.08 -8.50 -17.53
CA GLY A 19 4.26 -7.67 -17.74
C GLY A 19 5.22 -7.74 -16.54
N LEU A 20 4.72 -7.58 -15.33
CA LEU A 20 5.50 -7.66 -14.09
C LEU A 20 6.10 -9.07 -13.88
N CYS A 21 5.28 -10.12 -14.05
CA CYS A 21 5.75 -11.49 -13.93
C CYS A 21 6.87 -11.82 -14.94
N ASN A 22 6.72 -11.39 -16.19
CA ASN A 22 7.75 -11.64 -17.21
C ASN A 22 9.03 -10.83 -16.98
N LEU A 23 8.92 -9.59 -16.46
CA LEU A 23 10.07 -8.70 -16.26
C LEU A 23 10.92 -9.11 -15.06
N PHE A 24 10.27 -9.54 -13.99
CA PHE A 24 10.92 -9.79 -12.70
C PHE A 24 10.92 -11.26 -12.28
N ASP A 25 10.46 -12.17 -13.15
CA ASP A 25 10.30 -13.59 -12.85
C ASP A 25 9.41 -13.84 -11.63
N PHE A 26 8.30 -13.11 -11.55
CA PHE A 26 7.34 -13.22 -10.47
C PHE A 26 6.28 -14.29 -10.74
N GLU A 27 5.70 -14.81 -9.65
CA GLU A 27 4.50 -15.63 -9.66
C GLU A 27 3.37 -14.96 -8.85
N VAL A 28 2.14 -15.05 -9.36
CA VAL A 28 0.96 -14.65 -8.61
C VAL A 28 0.67 -15.68 -7.53
N ALA A 29 0.69 -15.28 -6.27
CA ALA A 29 0.38 -16.18 -5.16
C ALA A 29 -1.13 -16.29 -4.91
N PHE A 30 -1.88 -15.20 -5.09
CA PHE A 30 -3.27 -15.17 -4.69
C PHE A 30 -4.10 -14.18 -5.51
N ASN A 31 -5.34 -14.58 -5.78
CA ASN A 31 -6.39 -13.68 -6.24
C ASN A 31 -7.43 -13.66 -5.14
N ASP A 32 -7.46 -12.61 -4.34
CA ASP A 32 -8.34 -12.52 -3.17
C ASP A 32 -9.78 -12.23 -3.59
N PRO A 33 -10.73 -13.16 -3.36
CA PRO A 33 -12.14 -12.90 -3.65
C PRO A 33 -12.74 -11.81 -2.75
N GLY A 34 -12.12 -11.48 -1.62
CA GLY A 34 -12.57 -10.46 -0.69
C GLY A 34 -12.60 -9.06 -1.30
N VAL A 35 -11.71 -8.75 -2.26
CA VAL A 35 -11.71 -7.45 -2.95
C VAL A 35 -12.95 -7.24 -3.82
N GLY A 36 -13.69 -8.32 -4.13
CA GLY A 36 -14.99 -8.26 -4.80
C GLY A 36 -16.03 -7.42 -4.05
N HIS A 37 -15.91 -7.31 -2.72
CA HIS A 37 -16.73 -6.39 -1.91
C HIS A 37 -16.59 -4.91 -2.35
N PHE A 38 -15.42 -4.53 -2.85
CA PHE A 38 -15.15 -3.20 -3.38
C PHE A 38 -15.43 -3.07 -4.89
N GLY A 39 -15.95 -4.13 -5.52
CA GLY A 39 -16.13 -4.20 -6.97
C GLY A 39 -14.81 -4.28 -7.74
N LEU A 40 -13.83 -4.97 -7.16
CA LEU A 40 -12.51 -5.15 -7.71
C LEU A 40 -12.18 -6.63 -7.94
N GLU A 41 -11.20 -6.87 -8.77
CA GLU A 41 -10.42 -8.09 -8.84
C GLU A 41 -8.95 -7.74 -8.60
N ASN A 42 -8.14 -8.69 -8.15
CA ASN A 42 -6.74 -8.45 -7.88
C ASN A 42 -5.82 -9.61 -8.30
N ALA A 43 -4.53 -9.34 -8.19
CA ALA A 43 -3.47 -10.35 -8.16
C ALA A 43 -2.42 -9.90 -7.14
N VAL A 44 -2.12 -10.76 -6.18
CA VAL A 44 -1.10 -10.51 -5.15
C VAL A 44 0.16 -11.30 -5.51
N ILE A 45 1.29 -10.60 -5.55
CA ILE A 45 2.59 -11.08 -6.01
C ILE A 45 3.59 -10.91 -4.86
N PRO A 46 4.20 -11.98 -4.34
CA PRO A 46 5.26 -11.88 -3.35
C PRO A 46 6.54 -11.27 -3.94
N MET A 47 7.16 -10.38 -3.18
CA MET A 47 8.50 -9.84 -3.41
C MET A 47 9.34 -10.11 -2.16
N GLY A 48 9.92 -11.31 -2.05
CA GLY A 48 10.50 -11.79 -0.80
C GLY A 48 9.42 -11.94 0.28
N THR A 49 9.50 -11.16 1.36
CA THR A 49 8.49 -11.16 2.42
C THR A 49 7.40 -10.12 2.24
N ASP A 50 7.56 -9.20 1.30
CA ASP A 50 6.61 -8.13 1.02
C ASP A 50 5.79 -8.42 -0.24
N PHE A 51 4.84 -7.55 -0.58
CA PHE A 51 3.88 -7.85 -1.63
C PHE A 51 3.64 -6.67 -2.56
N LEU A 52 3.49 -6.99 -3.83
CA LEU A 52 2.92 -6.11 -4.83
C LEU A 52 1.52 -6.63 -5.19
N GLU A 53 0.54 -5.76 -5.18
CA GLU A 53 -0.80 -6.10 -5.61
C GLU A 53 -1.20 -5.24 -6.81
N VAL A 54 -1.87 -5.85 -7.76
CA VAL A 54 -2.53 -5.13 -8.86
C VAL A 54 -4.03 -5.35 -8.74
N VAL A 55 -4.78 -4.25 -8.60
CA VAL A 55 -6.25 -4.26 -8.57
C VAL A 55 -6.83 -3.65 -9.83
N SER A 56 -7.99 -4.15 -10.26
CA SER A 56 -8.77 -3.56 -11.37
C SER A 56 -10.26 -3.54 -11.04
N PRO A 57 -10.99 -2.47 -11.46
CA PRO A 57 -12.44 -2.43 -11.32
C PRO A 57 -13.14 -3.51 -12.16
N THR A 58 -14.07 -4.24 -11.57
CA THR A 58 -14.94 -5.21 -12.26
C THR A 58 -16.31 -4.64 -12.60
N GLN A 59 -16.60 -3.43 -12.13
CA GLN A 59 -17.87 -2.74 -12.35
C GLN A 59 -17.71 -1.23 -12.38
N ASN A 60 -18.70 -0.52 -12.88
CA ASN A 60 -18.71 0.94 -12.92
C ASN A 60 -18.83 1.55 -11.51
N ASN A 61 -18.39 2.81 -11.37
CA ASN A 61 -18.54 3.62 -10.16
C ASN A 61 -17.81 3.10 -8.90
N THR A 62 -16.82 2.24 -9.03
CA THR A 62 -15.95 1.85 -7.93
C THR A 62 -15.07 3.02 -7.48
N THR A 63 -14.57 2.99 -6.26
CA THR A 63 -13.60 3.97 -5.78
C THR A 63 -12.32 3.94 -6.62
N ALA A 64 -11.84 2.75 -6.98
CA ALA A 64 -10.69 2.56 -7.85
C ALA A 64 -10.93 3.12 -9.26
N GLY A 65 -12.11 2.91 -9.85
CA GLY A 65 -12.46 3.48 -11.16
C GLY A 65 -12.49 5.02 -11.15
N ARG A 66 -13.01 5.63 -10.07
CA ARG A 66 -12.95 7.09 -9.92
C ARG A 66 -11.53 7.61 -9.74
N TYR A 67 -10.69 6.84 -9.05
CA TYR A 67 -9.27 7.17 -8.88
C TYR A 67 -8.51 7.13 -10.21
N LEU A 68 -8.70 6.05 -11.02
CA LEU A 68 -8.14 5.94 -12.37
C LEU A 68 -8.51 7.14 -13.25
N ASN A 69 -9.81 7.51 -13.25
CA ASN A 69 -10.29 8.66 -14.01
C ASN A 69 -9.67 9.99 -13.53
N LYS A 70 -9.52 10.16 -12.21
CA LYS A 70 -8.93 11.39 -11.64
C LYS A 70 -7.45 11.51 -11.97
N ARG A 71 -6.73 10.39 -12.01
CA ARG A 71 -5.28 10.34 -12.23
C ARG A 71 -4.89 10.10 -13.69
N ASP A 72 -5.87 10.07 -14.60
CA ASP A 72 -5.68 9.85 -16.03
C ASP A 72 -4.87 8.58 -16.34
N GLY A 73 -5.27 7.47 -15.73
CA GLY A 73 -4.71 6.14 -15.98
C GLY A 73 -4.18 5.40 -14.74
N ASP A 74 -3.47 4.32 -15.04
CA ASP A 74 -2.95 3.36 -14.06
C ASP A 74 -1.89 3.99 -13.13
N GLY A 75 -1.75 3.49 -11.91
CA GLY A 75 -0.73 4.01 -10.97
C GLY A 75 -0.81 3.41 -9.58
N GLY A 76 -0.01 3.97 -8.67
CA GLY A 76 -0.05 3.58 -7.27
C GLY A 76 -1.35 4.00 -6.60
N TYR A 77 -1.93 3.13 -5.78
CA TYR A 77 -3.28 3.28 -5.23
C TYR A 77 -3.31 3.25 -3.71
N MET A 78 -2.58 2.30 -3.10
CA MET A 78 -2.64 2.06 -1.67
C MET A 78 -1.28 1.62 -1.13
N ILE A 79 -0.99 2.01 0.09
CA ILE A 79 0.16 1.56 0.88
C ILE A 79 -0.40 0.83 2.10
N ILE A 80 0.06 -0.41 2.33
CA ILE A 80 -0.32 -1.19 3.50
C ILE A 80 0.90 -1.32 4.40
N ILE A 81 0.78 -0.77 5.61
CA ILE A 81 1.80 -0.85 6.65
C ILE A 81 1.36 -1.89 7.68
N GLN A 82 2.21 -2.88 7.91
CA GLN A 82 2.01 -3.81 9.00
C GLN A 82 2.45 -3.18 10.31
N VAL A 83 1.52 -3.08 11.25
CA VAL A 83 1.75 -2.53 12.59
C VAL A 83 1.90 -3.64 13.63
N ASP A 84 2.60 -3.35 14.71
CA ASP A 84 2.82 -4.31 15.80
C ASP A 84 1.66 -4.29 16.82
N GLU A 85 1.12 -3.11 17.11
CA GLU A 85 0.09 -2.87 18.12
C GLU A 85 -1.13 -2.19 17.49
N PHE A 86 -2.10 -2.99 17.03
CA PHE A 86 -3.25 -2.50 16.26
C PHE A 86 -4.11 -1.52 17.04
N GLU A 87 -4.44 -1.83 18.30
CA GLU A 87 -5.34 -1.01 19.12
C GLU A 87 -4.70 0.35 19.50
N GLU A 88 -3.39 0.35 19.75
CA GLU A 88 -2.65 1.61 19.99
C GLU A 88 -2.61 2.48 18.74
N THR A 89 -2.35 1.85 17.59
CA THR A 89 -2.37 2.54 16.28
C THR A 89 -3.76 3.10 15.97
N LYS A 90 -4.82 2.32 16.21
CA LYS A 90 -6.21 2.76 16.03
C LYS A 90 -6.55 3.96 16.92
N LYS A 91 -6.06 3.97 18.16
CA LYS A 91 -6.22 5.11 19.05
C LYS A 91 -5.57 6.37 18.50
N LEU A 92 -4.35 6.27 17.96
CA LEU A 92 -3.69 7.41 17.30
C LEU A 92 -4.48 7.94 16.10
N VAL A 93 -5.03 7.06 15.28
CA VAL A 93 -5.89 7.45 14.15
C VAL A 93 -7.09 8.27 14.63
N ILE A 94 -7.76 7.82 15.70
CA ILE A 94 -8.92 8.50 16.28
C ILE A 94 -8.52 9.84 16.90
N GLU A 95 -7.44 9.90 17.68
CA GLU A 95 -6.94 11.12 18.34
C GLU A 95 -6.55 12.21 17.34
N ASN A 96 -6.05 11.81 16.17
CA ASN A 96 -5.74 12.73 15.08
C ASN A 96 -6.96 13.08 14.19
N GLY A 97 -8.15 12.61 14.53
CA GLY A 97 -9.38 12.91 13.81
C GLY A 97 -9.45 12.32 12.39
N ILE A 98 -8.66 11.29 12.12
CA ILE A 98 -8.65 10.62 10.81
C ILE A 98 -9.79 9.62 10.73
N GLN A 99 -10.53 9.67 9.64
CA GLN A 99 -11.66 8.78 9.36
C GLN A 99 -11.19 7.44 8.83
N THR A 100 -11.66 6.36 9.44
CA THR A 100 -11.56 5.00 8.87
C THR A 100 -12.73 4.79 7.91
N VAL A 101 -12.43 4.44 6.65
CA VAL A 101 -13.43 4.21 5.61
C VAL A 101 -13.80 2.73 5.45
N TRP A 102 -12.95 1.85 5.94
CA TRP A 102 -13.20 0.42 6.03
C TRP A 102 -12.35 -0.20 7.14
N GLU A 103 -12.89 -1.21 7.81
CA GLU A 103 -12.20 -1.92 8.89
C GLU A 103 -12.61 -3.39 8.91
N THR A 104 -11.67 -4.27 9.27
CA THR A 104 -11.94 -5.67 9.59
C THR A 104 -11.20 -6.06 10.86
N ASP A 105 -11.82 -6.92 11.66
CA ASP A 105 -11.28 -7.44 12.91
C ASP A 105 -11.52 -8.96 12.97
N LEU A 106 -10.51 -9.70 12.54
CA LEU A 106 -10.49 -11.17 12.56
C LEU A 106 -9.47 -11.65 13.59
N PRO A 107 -9.58 -12.86 14.12
CA PRO A 107 -8.63 -13.41 15.09
C PRO A 107 -7.17 -13.42 14.60
N GLU A 108 -6.97 -13.64 13.28
CA GLU A 108 -5.66 -13.74 12.65
C GLU A 108 -5.23 -12.51 11.87
N ALA A 109 -6.13 -11.54 11.63
CA ALA A 109 -5.81 -10.34 10.86
C ALA A 109 -6.76 -9.19 11.20
N LYS A 110 -6.21 -8.01 11.41
CA LYS A 110 -6.96 -6.76 11.54
C LYS A 110 -6.46 -5.77 10.51
N ALA A 111 -7.34 -4.94 9.98
CA ALA A 111 -6.96 -3.89 9.05
C ALA A 111 -7.91 -2.70 9.15
N MET A 112 -7.39 -1.50 8.90
CA MET A 112 -8.18 -0.28 8.77
C MET A 112 -7.66 0.58 7.62
N HIS A 113 -8.55 0.94 6.72
CA HIS A 113 -8.26 1.86 5.61
C HIS A 113 -8.59 3.28 6.01
N LEU A 114 -7.61 4.16 5.96
CA LEU A 114 -7.78 5.58 6.30
C LEU A 114 -8.32 6.37 5.11
N HIS A 115 -9.06 7.44 5.41
CA HIS A 115 -9.71 8.26 4.39
C HIS A 115 -8.67 8.96 3.49
N PRO A 116 -8.60 8.65 2.18
CA PRO A 116 -7.51 9.12 1.31
C PRO A 116 -7.42 10.65 1.17
N LYS A 117 -8.52 11.39 1.34
CA LYS A 117 -8.48 12.86 1.33
C LYS A 117 -7.77 13.45 2.55
N GLN A 118 -7.78 12.75 3.67
CA GLN A 118 -7.09 13.18 4.89
C GLN A 118 -5.62 12.73 4.88
N MET A 119 -5.31 11.68 4.10
CA MET A 119 -3.96 11.15 3.94
C MET A 119 -3.25 11.64 2.66
N GLY A 120 -3.86 12.61 1.94
CA GLY A 120 -3.21 13.30 0.83
C GLY A 120 -3.22 12.56 -0.52
N GLY A 121 -4.16 11.63 -0.73
CA GLY A 121 -4.41 11.06 -2.07
C GLY A 121 -4.08 9.60 -2.28
N ALA A 122 -3.23 8.98 -1.45
CA ALA A 122 -3.08 7.53 -1.37
C ALA A 122 -3.96 6.97 -0.24
N ILE A 123 -4.46 5.75 -0.41
CA ILE A 123 -5.09 5.02 0.70
C ILE A 123 -3.96 4.46 1.56
N LEU A 124 -3.92 4.85 2.83
CA LEU A 124 -3.10 4.20 3.83
C LEU A 124 -3.94 3.13 4.53
N SER A 125 -3.46 1.89 4.53
CA SER A 125 -3.96 0.82 5.38
C SER A 125 -2.98 0.51 6.49
N LEU A 126 -3.51 0.29 7.69
CA LEU A 126 -2.75 -0.11 8.86
C LEU A 126 -3.25 -1.49 9.27
N ASP A 127 -2.38 -2.50 9.11
CA ASP A 127 -2.76 -3.90 9.18
C ASP A 127 -1.95 -4.64 10.24
N TRP A 128 -2.58 -5.57 10.92
CA TRP A 128 -1.96 -6.43 11.91
C TRP A 128 -2.23 -7.90 11.58
N MET A 129 -1.21 -8.75 11.80
CA MET A 129 -1.30 -10.19 11.55
C MET A 129 -0.92 -11.00 12.78
N ASN A 130 -1.56 -12.15 12.93
CA ASN A 130 -1.21 -13.15 13.91
C ASN A 130 -1.22 -14.55 13.25
N PRO A 131 -0.07 -15.23 13.14
CA PRO A 131 1.27 -14.76 13.54
C PRO A 131 1.79 -13.60 12.68
N LYS A 132 2.72 -12.79 13.23
CA LYS A 132 3.25 -11.56 12.60
C LYS A 132 3.83 -11.79 11.20
N GLU A 133 4.47 -12.93 10.98
CA GLU A 133 5.07 -13.31 9.70
C GLU A 133 4.07 -13.84 8.67
N SER A 134 2.80 -13.99 9.04
CA SER A 134 1.73 -14.33 8.09
C SER A 134 1.32 -13.12 7.26
N TRP A 135 0.68 -13.37 6.14
CA TRP A 135 0.04 -12.31 5.35
C TRP A 135 -1.25 -12.86 4.74
N LYS A 136 -2.34 -12.70 5.46
CA LYS A 136 -3.64 -13.29 5.09
C LYS A 136 -4.10 -12.87 3.68
N TRP A 137 -3.78 -11.64 3.30
CA TRP A 137 -4.18 -11.07 2.01
C TRP A 137 -3.47 -11.67 0.80
N ALA A 138 -2.40 -12.42 1.01
CA ALA A 138 -1.68 -13.15 -0.04
C ALA A 138 -2.01 -14.65 -0.08
N GLY A 139 -3.00 -15.10 0.72
CA GLY A 139 -3.33 -16.52 0.85
C GLY A 139 -2.35 -17.29 1.73
N SER A 140 -2.67 -18.54 2.05
CA SER A 140 -1.86 -19.38 2.98
C SER A 140 -0.59 -19.93 2.35
N ASP A 141 -0.50 -19.95 1.02
CA ASP A 141 0.57 -20.62 0.25
C ASP A 141 1.57 -19.66 -0.39
N TRP A 142 1.49 -18.38 -0.09
CA TRP A 142 2.28 -17.33 -0.73
C TRP A 142 3.80 -17.58 -0.70
N LYS A 143 4.31 -18.26 0.33
CA LYS A 143 5.75 -18.56 0.48
C LYS A 143 6.30 -19.47 -0.63
N ASN A 144 5.44 -20.29 -1.22
CA ASN A 144 5.81 -21.18 -2.32
C ASN A 144 5.85 -20.45 -3.68
N HIS A 145 5.37 -19.21 -3.73
CA HIS A 145 5.35 -18.34 -4.91
C HIS A 145 6.40 -17.21 -4.87
N ILE A 146 7.34 -17.28 -3.89
CA ILE A 146 8.46 -16.35 -3.86
C ILE A 146 9.44 -16.75 -4.96
N THR A 147 9.49 -15.94 -6.00
CA THR A 147 10.36 -16.13 -7.17
C THR A 147 11.08 -14.82 -7.51
N GLY A 148 12.00 -14.87 -8.46
CA GLY A 148 12.73 -13.69 -8.93
C GLY A 148 13.75 -13.12 -7.95
N PRO A 149 14.44 -12.06 -8.36
CA PRO A 149 15.55 -11.47 -7.60
C PRO A 149 15.15 -10.43 -6.57
N ILE A 150 13.88 -9.99 -6.54
CA ILE A 150 13.41 -8.92 -5.65
C ILE A 150 13.09 -9.51 -4.29
N GLN A 151 13.65 -8.93 -3.22
CA GLN A 151 13.58 -9.46 -1.86
C GLN A 151 12.66 -8.68 -0.92
N GLY A 152 12.16 -7.54 -1.34
CA GLY A 152 11.24 -6.72 -0.54
C GLY A 152 11.13 -5.29 -1.03
N ILE A 153 10.38 -4.52 -0.29
CA ILE A 153 10.19 -3.09 -0.48
C ILE A 153 11.25 -2.37 0.37
N ASP A 154 11.98 -1.41 -0.23
CA ASP A 154 12.88 -0.51 0.49
C ASP A 154 12.15 0.74 0.95
N GLY A 155 11.34 1.32 0.09
CA GLY A 155 10.57 2.52 0.43
C GLY A 155 9.61 2.96 -0.65
N VAL A 156 8.91 4.06 -0.36
CA VAL A 156 7.92 4.65 -1.25
C VAL A 156 8.07 6.18 -1.29
N GLU A 157 7.89 6.75 -2.47
CA GLU A 157 7.77 8.20 -2.64
C GLU A 157 6.32 8.57 -2.95
N ILE A 158 5.80 9.54 -2.20
CA ILE A 158 4.46 10.06 -2.36
C ILE A 158 4.57 11.52 -2.77
N GLN A 159 4.03 11.86 -3.94
CA GLN A 159 4.03 13.23 -4.41
C GLN A 159 2.81 14.01 -3.93
N SER A 160 2.98 15.30 -3.70
CA SER A 160 1.91 16.22 -3.32
C SER A 160 2.29 17.66 -3.68
N ASN A 161 1.29 18.51 -3.84
CA ASN A 161 1.49 19.97 -3.88
C ASN A 161 1.76 20.59 -2.49
N GLU A 162 1.50 19.83 -1.42
CA GLU A 162 1.77 20.21 -0.03
C GLU A 162 2.48 19.06 0.72
N PRO A 163 3.73 18.69 0.32
CA PRO A 163 4.40 17.51 0.87
C PRO A 163 4.71 17.63 2.37
N GLU A 164 4.96 18.84 2.91
CA GLU A 164 5.19 19.07 4.33
C GLU A 164 3.93 18.80 5.17
N VAL A 165 2.75 19.18 4.65
CA VAL A 165 1.46 18.92 5.31
C VAL A 165 1.20 17.42 5.34
N MET A 166 1.44 16.74 4.23
CA MET A 166 1.28 15.29 4.12
C MET A 166 2.25 14.55 5.05
N PHE A 167 3.52 14.94 5.05
CA PHE A 167 4.54 14.39 5.96
C PHE A 167 4.11 14.51 7.43
N SER A 168 3.58 15.68 7.84
CA SER A 168 3.14 15.90 9.21
C SER A 168 1.97 15.00 9.57
N ALA A 169 0.94 14.94 8.73
CA ALA A 169 -0.24 14.10 8.95
C ALA A 169 0.12 12.60 9.06
N TRP A 170 0.99 12.10 8.18
CA TRP A 170 1.44 10.72 8.23
C TRP A 170 2.31 10.44 9.46
N SER A 171 3.20 11.37 9.84
CA SER A 171 4.03 11.22 11.04
C SER A 171 3.16 11.09 12.30
N GLU A 172 2.15 11.93 12.45
CA GLU A 172 1.24 11.90 13.60
C GLU A 172 0.45 10.60 13.69
N VAL A 173 -0.13 10.16 12.59
CA VAL A 173 -0.92 8.92 12.53
C VAL A 173 -0.06 7.67 12.80
N LEU A 174 1.20 7.70 12.37
CA LEU A 174 2.16 6.59 12.61
C LEU A 174 2.86 6.69 13.99
N GLY A 175 2.45 7.61 14.88
CA GLY A 175 3.00 7.74 16.21
C GLY A 175 4.36 8.44 16.27
N ASN A 176 4.63 9.32 15.31
CA ASN A 176 5.87 10.10 15.22
C ASN A 176 7.13 9.22 15.20
N PRO A 177 7.28 8.31 14.25
CA PRO A 177 8.48 7.49 14.12
C PRO A 177 9.70 8.37 13.80
N ARG A 178 10.89 7.76 13.81
CA ARG A 178 12.12 8.46 13.39
C ARG A 178 11.92 9.09 12.01
N SER A 179 12.25 10.36 11.85
CA SER A 179 12.02 11.08 10.60
C SER A 179 13.13 12.09 10.33
N ASP A 180 13.28 12.43 9.04
CA ASP A 180 14.11 13.53 8.57
C ASP A 180 13.17 14.61 8.01
N LYS A 181 13.14 15.77 8.67
CA LYS A 181 12.26 16.88 8.29
C LYS A 181 12.78 17.67 7.09
N GLU A 182 14.07 17.65 6.82
CA GLU A 182 14.66 18.33 5.67
C GLU A 182 14.39 17.53 4.39
N GLU A 183 14.45 16.19 4.47
CA GLU A 183 14.12 15.31 3.37
C GLU A 183 12.64 14.93 3.30
N LEU A 184 11.82 15.33 4.29
CA LEU A 184 10.42 14.92 4.46
C LEU A 184 10.27 13.39 4.42
N LYS A 185 11.13 12.70 5.17
CA LYS A 185 11.24 11.25 5.16
C LYS A 185 10.94 10.64 6.52
N ILE A 186 10.06 9.66 6.53
CA ILE A 186 9.70 8.84 7.70
C ILE A 186 10.43 7.51 7.57
N TYR A 187 11.11 7.08 8.64
CA TYR A 187 11.78 5.78 8.71
C TYR A 187 10.94 4.83 9.58
N LEU A 188 10.58 3.69 9.01
CA LEU A 188 9.99 2.56 9.71
C LEU A 188 11.12 1.62 10.17
N ASP A 189 10.82 0.38 10.56
CA ASP A 189 11.86 -0.53 11.08
C ASP A 189 12.89 -0.88 9.99
N HIS A 190 12.44 -1.20 8.77
CA HIS A 190 13.30 -1.58 7.63
C HIS A 190 13.00 -0.80 6.36
N THR A 191 11.86 -0.12 6.28
CA THR A 191 11.40 0.61 5.11
C THR A 191 11.29 2.11 5.38
N TRP A 192 11.00 2.90 4.36
CA TRP A 192 10.82 4.35 4.51
C TRP A 192 9.73 4.91 3.61
N ILE A 193 9.20 6.08 3.98
CA ILE A 193 8.24 6.85 3.21
C ILE A 193 8.81 8.25 3.01
N LYS A 194 8.88 8.73 1.78
CA LYS A 194 9.34 10.08 1.44
C LYS A 194 8.23 10.86 0.76
N PHE A 195 8.05 12.10 1.18
CA PHE A 195 7.07 13.00 0.60
C PHE A 195 7.80 14.02 -0.28
N ILE A 196 7.37 14.11 -1.53
CA ILE A 196 8.02 14.93 -2.55
C ILE A 196 7.02 15.88 -3.21
N SER A 197 7.50 16.99 -3.78
CA SER A 197 6.68 17.84 -4.64
C SER A 197 6.18 17.06 -5.85
N GLU A 198 5.06 17.47 -6.43
CA GLU A 198 4.50 16.84 -7.63
C GLU A 198 5.54 16.79 -8.75
N GLN A 199 5.71 15.61 -9.33
CA GLN A 199 6.64 15.31 -10.42
C GLN A 199 5.94 15.21 -11.78
N ASP A 200 4.63 15.01 -11.76
CA ASP A 200 3.78 14.93 -12.93
C ASP A 200 2.45 15.69 -12.67
N GLU A 201 1.65 15.90 -13.71
CA GLU A 201 0.37 16.63 -13.62
C GLU A 201 -0.79 15.76 -13.08
N ARG A 202 -0.49 14.58 -12.52
CA ARG A 202 -1.48 13.61 -12.06
C ARG A 202 -2.01 13.88 -10.66
N GLY A 203 -1.44 14.87 -9.96
CA GLY A 203 -1.80 15.24 -8.59
C GLY A 203 -1.22 14.33 -7.52
N ALA A 204 -1.65 14.54 -6.28
CA ALA A 204 -1.14 13.82 -5.11
C ALA A 204 -1.41 12.31 -5.19
N GLY A 205 -0.43 11.50 -4.74
CA GLY A 205 -0.50 10.04 -4.70
C GLY A 205 0.87 9.37 -4.77
N ILE A 206 0.91 8.07 -4.82
CA ILE A 206 2.16 7.30 -4.93
C ILE A 206 2.80 7.61 -6.28
N TYR A 207 4.03 8.11 -6.25
CA TYR A 207 4.85 8.41 -7.40
C TYR A 207 5.73 7.24 -7.79
N SER A 208 6.47 6.69 -6.82
CA SER A 208 7.36 5.55 -7.02
C SER A 208 7.41 4.65 -5.79
N PHE A 209 7.83 3.43 -5.97
CA PHE A 209 8.35 2.59 -4.89
C PHE A 209 9.71 2.01 -5.28
N LEU A 210 10.53 1.75 -4.27
CA LEU A 210 11.84 1.17 -4.43
C LEU A 210 11.85 -0.23 -3.84
N SER A 211 12.54 -1.14 -4.51
CA SER A 211 12.66 -2.52 -4.09
C SER A 211 14.12 -2.93 -3.91
N LEU A 212 14.36 -3.89 -3.03
CA LEU A 212 15.68 -4.47 -2.80
C LEU A 212 15.90 -5.62 -3.78
N ILE A 213 17.01 -5.56 -4.54
CA ILE A 213 17.44 -6.61 -5.45
C ILE A 213 18.76 -7.16 -4.95
N HIS A 214 18.85 -8.48 -4.80
CA HIS A 214 20.15 -9.15 -4.62
C HIS A 214 20.76 -9.45 -5.99
N ILE A 215 21.94 -8.90 -6.22
CA ILE A 215 22.75 -9.17 -7.41
C ILE A 215 23.85 -10.16 -7.03
#